data_d5d9f09432903a97929e9178e109770f
#
_entry.id   d5d9f09432903a97929e9178e109770f
#
_cell.length_a   1.000
_cell.length_b   1.000
_cell.length_c   1.000
_cell.angle_alpha   90.00
_cell.angle_beta   90.00
_cell.angle_gamma   90.00
#
_symmetry.space_group_name_H-M   'P 1'
#
loop_
_entity.id
_entity.type
_entity.pdbx_description
1 polymer ?
#
loop_
_entity_poly.entity_id
_entity_poly.type
_entity_poly.pdbx_seq_one_letter_code
_entity_poly.pdbx_strand_id
1 'polypeptide(L)'
;MIILGVDPGLTRCGVGVIEAGAYRRLSFIHVDVVRSDPKMSQDLRLLAIYNGLVEKIERFAPDTVSIERVFAQENRNTVLGTAQAAGLAMLAAAQRGIPVALHTPTESKMAITGNGKAEKIQMERMVARILGLNTLPKPADAADALAIAICHALRPAGALQGGKREQHLTDAQRQWALASQKAARQRGVRRGM
;
A
#
# COMPACT_ATOMS: atom_id res chain seq x y z
N MET A 1 -10.22 14.33 -1.55
CA MET A 1 -9.01 13.63 -1.10
C MET A 1 -8.42 12.86 -2.27
N ILE A 2 -7.18 13.16 -2.63
CA ILE A 2 -6.46 12.45 -3.70
C ILE A 2 -5.70 11.27 -3.10
N ILE A 3 -5.88 10.09 -3.67
CA ILE A 3 -5.26 8.85 -3.20
C ILE A 3 -4.40 8.28 -4.34
N LEU A 4 -3.14 8.04 -4.06
CA LEU A 4 -2.22 7.36 -4.96
C LEU A 4 -2.06 5.91 -4.48
N GLY A 5 -2.55 4.96 -5.28
CA GLY A 5 -2.39 3.53 -5.06
C GLY A 5 -1.13 3.01 -5.74
N VAL A 6 -0.42 2.12 -5.08
CA VAL A 6 0.81 1.50 -5.58
C VAL A 6 0.69 -0.01 -5.49
N ASP A 7 0.82 -0.68 -6.64
CA ASP A 7 1.08 -2.11 -6.75
C ASP A 7 2.59 -2.31 -6.96
N PRO A 8 3.35 -2.69 -5.90
CA PRO A 8 4.79 -2.64 -5.96
C PRO A 8 5.39 -3.78 -6.80
N GLY A 9 6.29 -3.43 -7.68
CA GLY A 9 7.09 -4.37 -8.46
C GLY A 9 8.37 -3.74 -8.98
N LEU A 10 9.50 -4.47 -8.92
CA LEU A 10 10.79 -3.93 -9.33
C LEU A 10 10.90 -3.71 -10.84
N THR A 11 10.27 -4.56 -11.66
CA THR A 11 10.26 -4.41 -13.13
C THR A 11 9.10 -3.53 -13.59
N ARG A 12 7.96 -3.66 -12.92
CA ARG A 12 6.70 -2.98 -13.23
C ARG A 12 6.04 -2.62 -11.91
N CYS A 13 5.98 -1.34 -11.60
CA CYS A 13 5.31 -0.81 -10.43
C CYS A 13 4.05 -0.09 -10.88
N GLY A 14 2.89 -0.65 -10.58
CA GLY A 14 1.59 -0.06 -10.91
C GLY A 14 1.32 1.19 -10.08
N VAL A 15 0.79 2.22 -10.71
CA VAL A 15 0.36 3.46 -10.04
C VAL A 15 -1.05 3.81 -10.50
N GLY A 16 -1.96 4.00 -9.55
CA GLY A 16 -3.33 4.43 -9.80
C GLY A 16 -3.68 5.64 -8.95
N VAL A 17 -4.24 6.68 -9.54
CA VAL A 17 -4.63 7.90 -8.82
C VAL A 17 -6.12 8.11 -8.96
N ILE A 18 -6.80 8.30 -7.83
CA ILE A 18 -8.23 8.58 -7.77
C ILE A 18 -8.49 9.77 -6.86
N GLU A 19 -9.63 10.40 -7.05
CA GLU A 19 -10.18 11.36 -6.11
C GLU A 19 -11.36 10.73 -5.35
N ALA A 20 -11.31 10.80 -4.03
CA ALA A 20 -12.41 10.45 -3.16
C ALA A 20 -13.14 11.75 -2.71
N GLY A 21 -14.33 11.95 -3.25
CA GLY A 21 -15.22 13.06 -2.96
C GLY A 21 -16.23 12.76 -1.84
N ALA A 22 -17.20 13.64 -1.67
CA ALA A 22 -18.31 13.44 -0.75
C ALA A 22 -19.18 12.24 -1.16
N TYR A 23 -19.92 11.69 -0.19
CA TYR A 23 -20.84 10.58 -0.40
C TYR A 23 -20.20 9.33 -1.04
N ARG A 24 -18.91 9.08 -0.75
CA ARG A 24 -18.13 7.95 -1.33
C ARG A 24 -18.05 7.96 -2.86
N ARG A 25 -18.20 9.11 -3.48
CA ARG A 25 -18.00 9.26 -4.92
C ARG A 25 -16.52 9.14 -5.21
N LEU A 26 -16.15 8.25 -6.13
CA LEU A 26 -14.78 8.06 -6.56
C LEU A 26 -14.65 8.48 -8.02
N SER A 27 -13.63 9.27 -8.32
CA SER A 27 -13.34 9.73 -9.69
C SER A 27 -11.95 9.27 -10.10
N PHE A 28 -11.83 8.77 -11.32
CA PHE A 28 -10.56 8.42 -11.93
C PHE A 28 -9.76 9.68 -12.27
N ILE A 29 -8.46 9.69 -11.91
CA ILE A 29 -7.53 10.76 -12.29
C ILE A 29 -6.49 10.23 -13.25
N HIS A 30 -5.76 9.16 -12.87
CA HIS A 30 -4.64 8.66 -13.66
C HIS A 30 -4.35 7.20 -13.37
N VAL A 31 -3.73 6.54 -14.35
CA VAL A 31 -3.19 5.19 -14.20
C VAL A 31 -1.94 5.04 -15.06
N ASP A 32 -0.90 4.43 -14.51
CA ASP A 32 0.38 4.25 -15.19
C ASP A 32 1.16 3.06 -14.61
N VAL A 33 2.26 2.69 -15.25
CA VAL A 33 3.22 1.71 -14.75
C VAL A 33 4.63 2.30 -14.83
N VAL A 34 5.23 2.54 -13.69
CA VAL A 34 6.66 2.87 -13.59
C VAL A 34 7.46 1.60 -13.88
N ARG A 35 8.46 1.70 -14.76
CA ARG A 35 9.22 0.56 -15.25
C ARG A 35 10.72 0.71 -14.97
N SER A 36 11.37 -0.43 -14.75
CA SER A 36 12.83 -0.53 -14.82
C SER A 36 13.25 -1.60 -15.83
N ASP A 37 14.39 -1.39 -16.50
CA ASP A 37 14.94 -2.41 -17.42
C ASP A 37 15.55 -3.55 -16.60
N PRO A 38 15.14 -4.81 -16.82
CA PRO A 38 15.74 -5.98 -16.16
C PRO A 38 17.25 -6.17 -16.42
N LYS A 39 17.78 -5.55 -17.47
CA LYS A 39 19.21 -5.62 -17.82
C LYS A 39 20.06 -4.65 -16.98
N MET A 40 19.47 -3.68 -16.33
CA MET A 40 20.19 -2.75 -15.44
C MET A 40 20.56 -3.46 -14.13
N SER A 41 21.62 -2.95 -13.48
CA SER A 41 21.96 -3.35 -12.11
C SER A 41 20.80 -3.05 -11.14
N GLN A 42 20.74 -3.78 -10.04
CA GLN A 42 19.60 -3.68 -9.11
C GLN A 42 19.46 -2.30 -8.50
N ASP A 43 20.57 -1.63 -8.17
CA ASP A 43 20.60 -0.26 -7.64
C ASP A 43 20.01 0.76 -8.63
N LEU A 44 20.37 0.67 -9.90
CA LEU A 44 19.82 1.53 -10.95
C LEU A 44 18.34 1.25 -11.22
N ARG A 45 17.91 0.01 -11.11
CA ARG A 45 16.48 -0.36 -11.19
C ARG A 45 15.69 0.24 -10.04
N LEU A 46 16.21 0.16 -8.83
CA LEU A 46 15.60 0.77 -7.65
C LEU A 46 15.52 2.29 -7.81
N LEU A 47 16.57 2.92 -8.30
CA LEU A 47 16.58 4.36 -8.58
C LEU A 47 15.53 4.75 -9.63
N ALA A 48 15.38 3.97 -10.69
CA ALA A 48 14.36 4.22 -11.72
C ALA A 48 12.94 4.15 -11.15
N ILE A 49 12.63 3.13 -10.35
CA ILE A 49 11.32 2.99 -9.68
C ILE A 49 11.10 4.15 -8.69
N TYR A 50 12.10 4.50 -7.88
CA TYR A 50 12.02 5.61 -6.94
C TYR A 50 11.71 6.94 -7.65
N ASN A 51 12.48 7.28 -8.68
CA ASN A 51 12.29 8.53 -9.42
C ASN A 51 10.90 8.60 -10.09
N GLY A 52 10.44 7.49 -10.67
CA GLY A 52 9.10 7.43 -11.25
C GLY A 52 7.99 7.59 -10.23
N LEU A 53 8.14 7.02 -9.03
CA LEU A 53 7.18 7.22 -7.93
C LEU A 53 7.19 8.67 -7.42
N VAL A 54 8.38 9.26 -7.28
CA VAL A 54 8.54 10.67 -6.91
C VAL A 54 7.85 11.59 -7.92
N GLU A 55 8.07 11.38 -9.21
CA GLU A 55 7.40 12.15 -10.27
C GLU A 55 5.88 12.10 -10.16
N LYS A 56 5.31 10.91 -9.91
CA LYS A 56 3.86 10.76 -9.75
C LYS A 56 3.34 11.45 -8.48
N ILE A 57 4.07 11.33 -7.37
CA ILE A 57 3.71 12.00 -6.12
C ILE A 57 3.74 13.53 -6.29
N GLU A 58 4.77 14.08 -6.92
CA GLU A 58 4.89 15.52 -7.16
C GLU A 58 3.82 16.04 -8.13
N ARG A 59 3.54 15.27 -9.18
CA ARG A 59 2.54 15.64 -10.20
C ARG A 59 1.14 15.69 -9.65
N PHE A 60 0.75 14.72 -8.81
CA PHE A 60 -0.63 14.57 -8.36
C PHE A 60 -0.86 15.06 -6.93
N ALA A 61 0.20 15.38 -6.18
CA ALA A 61 0.14 15.87 -4.79
C ALA A 61 -0.89 15.10 -3.93
N PRO A 62 -0.76 13.75 -3.79
CA PRO A 62 -1.78 12.96 -3.10
C PRO A 62 -1.81 13.27 -1.61
N ASP A 63 -3.02 13.24 -1.03
CA ASP A 63 -3.23 13.37 0.41
C ASP A 63 -2.78 12.11 1.16
N THR A 64 -2.71 10.97 0.47
CA THR A 64 -2.25 9.69 1.03
C THR A 64 -1.72 8.77 -0.07
N VAL A 65 -0.74 7.93 0.29
CA VAL A 65 -0.24 6.85 -0.56
C VAL A 65 -0.70 5.52 0.04
N SER A 66 -1.42 4.72 -0.75
CA SER A 66 -1.86 3.38 -0.37
C SER A 66 -1.07 2.33 -1.14
N ILE A 67 -0.51 1.36 -0.45
CA ILE A 67 0.44 0.39 -1.02
C ILE A 67 -0.06 -1.03 -0.73
N GLU A 68 0.08 -1.94 -1.71
CA GLU A 68 -0.18 -3.35 -1.45
C GLU A 68 0.85 -3.91 -0.48
N ARG A 69 0.35 -4.63 0.53
CA ARG A 69 1.20 -5.30 1.51
C ARG A 69 1.84 -6.54 0.91
N VAL A 70 3.15 -6.58 0.89
CA VAL A 70 3.94 -7.73 0.44
C VAL A 70 3.99 -8.81 1.52
N PHE A 71 3.71 -10.06 1.15
CA PHE A 71 3.85 -11.22 2.03
C PHE A 71 5.01 -12.10 1.57
N ALA A 72 5.83 -12.55 2.52
CA ALA A 72 7.03 -13.38 2.25
C ALA A 72 6.70 -14.80 1.72
N GLN A 73 5.43 -15.19 1.70
CA GLN A 73 5.00 -16.54 1.30
C GLN A 73 4.78 -16.70 -0.21
N GLU A 74 4.75 -15.63 -0.97
CA GLU A 74 4.55 -15.65 -2.41
C GLU A 74 5.90 -15.60 -3.13
N ASN A 75 6.14 -16.57 -3.97
CA ASN A 75 7.23 -16.70 -4.96
C ASN A 75 8.58 -16.05 -4.57
N ARG A 76 9.47 -16.81 -3.92
CA ARG A 76 10.76 -16.35 -3.36
C ARG A 76 11.62 -15.50 -4.30
N ASN A 77 11.51 -15.69 -5.60
CA ASN A 77 12.32 -14.99 -6.61
C ASN A 77 11.86 -13.55 -6.86
N THR A 78 10.59 -13.22 -6.63
CA THR A 78 10.02 -11.89 -6.88
C THR A 78 9.78 -11.08 -5.61
N VAL A 79 9.57 -11.76 -4.47
CA VAL A 79 9.25 -11.13 -3.17
C VAL A 79 10.25 -10.06 -2.77
N LEU A 80 11.56 -10.31 -2.94
CA LEU A 80 12.59 -9.35 -2.56
C LEU A 80 12.45 -8.05 -3.36
N GLY A 81 12.32 -8.15 -4.68
CA GLY A 81 12.17 -6.97 -5.56
C GLY A 81 10.86 -6.21 -5.28
N THR A 82 9.78 -6.93 -5.02
CA THR A 82 8.48 -6.35 -4.65
C THR A 82 8.56 -5.63 -3.30
N ALA A 83 9.21 -6.23 -2.30
CA ALA A 83 9.41 -5.61 -0.99
C ALA A 83 10.28 -4.35 -1.07
N GLN A 84 11.33 -4.37 -1.90
CA GLN A 84 12.17 -3.21 -2.14
C GLN A 84 11.37 -2.07 -2.81
N ALA A 85 10.57 -2.37 -3.84
CA ALA A 85 9.72 -1.38 -4.50
C ALA A 85 8.68 -0.78 -3.53
N ALA A 86 8.08 -1.61 -2.66
CA ALA A 86 7.18 -1.14 -1.61
C ALA A 86 7.90 -0.20 -0.62
N GLY A 87 9.11 -0.54 -0.21
CA GLY A 87 9.95 0.31 0.65
C GLY A 87 10.27 1.66 0.00
N LEU A 88 10.54 1.69 -1.31
CA LEU A 88 10.77 2.94 -2.06
C LEU A 88 9.51 3.82 -2.12
N ALA A 89 8.33 3.22 -2.29
CA ALA A 89 7.06 3.95 -2.26
C ALA A 89 6.80 4.57 -0.88
N MET A 90 7.06 3.83 0.20
CA MET A 90 6.98 4.36 1.57
C MET A 90 7.97 5.51 1.79
N LEU A 91 9.21 5.35 1.35
CA LEU A 91 10.25 6.38 1.50
C LEU A 91 9.89 7.65 0.74
N ALA A 92 9.45 7.53 -0.52
CA ALA A 92 9.06 8.67 -1.35
C ALA A 92 7.91 9.47 -0.73
N ALA A 93 6.91 8.79 -0.15
CA ALA A 93 5.81 9.41 0.57
C ALA A 93 6.27 10.07 1.89
N ALA A 94 7.06 9.35 2.70
CA ALA A 94 7.54 9.83 4.00
C ALA A 94 8.41 11.08 3.90
N GLN A 95 9.29 11.17 2.89
CA GLN A 95 10.11 12.36 2.63
C GLN A 95 9.28 13.62 2.33
N ARG A 96 8.02 13.46 1.93
CA ARG A 96 7.08 14.55 1.62
C ARG A 96 6.01 14.72 2.70
N GLY A 97 6.14 14.02 3.82
CA GLY A 97 5.16 14.07 4.92
C GLY A 97 3.80 13.49 4.58
N ILE A 98 3.71 12.68 3.49
CA ILE A 98 2.46 12.09 3.04
C ILE A 98 2.20 10.78 3.82
N PRO A 99 1.03 10.61 4.45
CA PRO A 99 0.69 9.40 5.18
C PRO A 99 0.61 8.18 4.25
N VAL A 100 1.06 7.04 4.77
CA VAL A 100 1.08 5.76 4.04
C VAL A 100 0.11 4.77 4.70
N ALA A 101 -0.70 4.09 3.87
CA ALA A 101 -1.56 2.99 4.27
C ALA A 101 -1.17 1.70 3.55
N LEU A 102 -1.22 0.57 4.26
CA LEU A 102 -0.94 -0.75 3.69
C LEU A 102 -2.23 -1.57 3.62
N HIS A 103 -2.47 -2.19 2.46
CA HIS A 103 -3.63 -3.04 2.21
C HIS A 103 -3.22 -4.41 1.72
N THR A 104 -3.83 -5.46 2.25
CA THR A 104 -3.64 -6.81 1.75
C THR A 104 -4.44 -7.05 0.45
N PRO A 105 -4.03 -8.00 -0.42
CA PRO A 105 -4.82 -8.39 -1.59
C PRO A 105 -6.25 -8.82 -1.22
N THR A 106 -6.42 -9.54 -0.13
CA THR A 106 -7.72 -9.98 0.37
C THR A 106 -8.60 -8.81 0.80
N GLU A 107 -8.02 -7.79 1.47
CA GLU A 107 -8.76 -6.58 1.86
C GLU A 107 -9.22 -5.81 0.63
N SER A 108 -8.38 -5.67 -0.40
CA SER A 108 -8.73 -5.02 -1.67
C SER A 108 -9.86 -5.76 -2.39
N LYS A 109 -9.76 -7.08 -2.50
CA LYS A 109 -10.83 -7.92 -3.07
C LYS A 109 -12.14 -7.78 -2.31
N MET A 110 -12.11 -7.87 -0.99
CA MET A 110 -13.30 -7.73 -0.15
C MET A 110 -13.94 -6.35 -0.28
N ALA A 111 -13.15 -5.28 -0.25
CA ALA A 111 -13.65 -3.91 -0.33
C ALA A 111 -14.36 -3.62 -1.67
N ILE A 112 -13.84 -4.17 -2.78
CA ILE A 112 -14.29 -3.88 -4.14
C ILE A 112 -15.42 -4.81 -4.57
N THR A 113 -15.34 -6.10 -4.27
CA THR A 113 -16.26 -7.11 -4.79
C THR A 113 -17.18 -7.72 -3.73
N GLY A 114 -16.91 -7.47 -2.44
CA GLY A 114 -17.57 -8.18 -1.33
C GLY A 114 -17.07 -9.62 -1.15
N ASN A 115 -16.09 -10.08 -1.96
CA ASN A 115 -15.56 -11.44 -1.93
C ASN A 115 -14.02 -11.43 -1.91
N GLY A 116 -13.42 -11.81 -0.78
CA GLY A 116 -11.96 -11.87 -0.62
C GLY A 116 -11.24 -12.89 -1.52
N LYS A 117 -11.99 -13.78 -2.19
CA LYS A 117 -11.49 -14.77 -3.15
C LYS A 117 -11.80 -14.40 -4.61
N ALA A 118 -12.22 -13.16 -4.88
CA ALA A 118 -12.58 -12.72 -6.23
C ALA A 118 -11.43 -12.95 -7.22
N GLU A 119 -11.79 -13.36 -8.42
CA GLU A 119 -10.85 -13.53 -9.53
C GLU A 119 -10.41 -12.18 -10.12
N LYS A 120 -9.27 -12.16 -10.79
CA LYS A 120 -8.68 -10.94 -11.34
C LYS A 120 -9.64 -10.20 -12.28
N ILE A 121 -10.29 -10.91 -13.18
CA ILE A 121 -11.25 -10.31 -14.13
C ILE A 121 -12.47 -9.68 -13.41
N GLN A 122 -12.90 -10.24 -12.29
CA GLN A 122 -13.97 -9.67 -11.47
C GLN A 122 -13.52 -8.36 -10.84
N MET A 123 -12.29 -8.31 -10.33
CA MET A 123 -11.68 -7.09 -9.79
C MET A 123 -11.59 -5.99 -10.84
N GLU A 124 -11.04 -6.27 -12.02
CA GLU A 124 -10.89 -5.31 -13.11
C GLU A 124 -12.25 -4.73 -13.55
N ARG A 125 -13.28 -5.58 -13.69
CA ARG A 125 -14.65 -5.13 -14.02
C ARG A 125 -15.26 -4.23 -12.95
N MET A 126 -15.05 -4.58 -11.68
CA MET A 126 -15.57 -3.78 -10.57
C MET A 126 -14.84 -2.45 -10.45
N VAL A 127 -13.52 -2.41 -10.63
CA VAL A 127 -12.74 -1.17 -10.68
C VAL A 127 -13.26 -0.25 -11.79
N ALA A 128 -13.44 -0.78 -13.00
CA ALA A 128 -14.00 -0.01 -14.11
C ALA A 128 -15.40 0.54 -13.79
N ARG A 129 -16.27 -0.29 -13.21
CA ARG A 129 -17.64 0.11 -12.82
C ARG A 129 -17.65 1.20 -11.75
N ILE A 130 -16.82 1.04 -10.68
CA ILE A 130 -16.75 1.99 -9.56
C ILE A 130 -16.25 3.36 -10.04
N LEU A 131 -15.28 3.37 -10.96
CA LEU A 131 -14.70 4.60 -11.51
C LEU A 131 -15.40 5.12 -12.75
N GLY A 132 -16.48 4.46 -13.22
CA GLY A 132 -17.22 4.88 -14.42
C GLY A 132 -16.40 4.80 -15.71
N LEU A 133 -15.45 3.85 -15.81
CA LEU A 133 -14.61 3.70 -16.99
C LEU A 133 -15.33 2.90 -18.08
N ASN A 134 -15.23 3.36 -19.33
CA ASN A 134 -15.81 2.69 -20.50
C ASN A 134 -15.06 1.43 -20.93
N THR A 135 -13.79 1.29 -20.49
CA THR A 135 -12.91 0.15 -20.79
C THR A 135 -12.21 -0.33 -19.53
N LEU A 136 -11.79 -1.59 -19.54
CA LEU A 136 -10.96 -2.11 -18.42
C LEU A 136 -9.62 -1.36 -18.36
N PRO A 137 -9.15 -0.98 -17.16
CA PRO A 137 -7.85 -0.32 -17.01
C PRO A 137 -6.74 -1.24 -17.54
N LYS A 138 -5.83 -0.69 -18.30
CA LYS A 138 -4.65 -1.39 -18.84
C LYS A 138 -3.39 -0.60 -18.55
N PRO A 139 -2.26 -1.28 -18.31
CA PRO A 139 -2.08 -2.74 -18.14
C PRO A 139 -2.62 -3.24 -16.79
N ALA A 140 -2.59 -4.56 -16.56
CA ALA A 140 -3.17 -5.19 -15.37
C ALA A 140 -2.61 -4.65 -14.04
N ASP A 141 -1.29 -4.42 -13.95
CA ASP A 141 -0.65 -3.83 -12.74
C ASP A 141 -1.22 -2.44 -12.40
N ALA A 142 -1.65 -1.70 -13.42
CA ALA A 142 -2.31 -0.42 -13.26
C ALA A 142 -3.74 -0.56 -12.67
N ALA A 143 -4.46 -1.62 -13.06
CA ALA A 143 -5.76 -1.95 -12.49
C ALA A 143 -5.65 -2.35 -11.02
N ASP A 144 -4.60 -3.11 -10.66
CA ASP A 144 -4.33 -3.54 -9.30
C ASP A 144 -4.01 -2.31 -8.41
N ALA A 145 -3.23 -1.35 -8.91
CA ALA A 145 -2.96 -0.08 -8.21
C ALA A 145 -4.22 0.76 -7.97
N LEU A 146 -5.12 0.85 -8.96
CA LEU A 146 -6.43 1.51 -8.77
C LEU A 146 -7.28 0.78 -7.72
N ALA A 147 -7.27 -0.55 -7.71
CA ALA A 147 -7.98 -1.34 -6.71
C ALA A 147 -7.50 -1.04 -5.28
N ILE A 148 -6.19 -0.86 -5.09
CA ILE A 148 -5.58 -0.49 -3.79
C ILE A 148 -6.04 0.91 -3.36
N ALA A 149 -6.07 1.88 -4.27
CA ALA A 149 -6.55 3.22 -3.99
C ALA A 149 -8.06 3.23 -3.62
N ILE A 150 -8.90 2.48 -4.35
CA ILE A 150 -10.33 2.31 -4.05
C ILE A 150 -10.51 1.64 -2.68
N CYS A 151 -9.76 0.58 -2.39
CA CYS A 151 -9.81 -0.09 -1.09
C CYS A 151 -9.56 0.89 0.06
N HIS A 152 -8.58 1.78 -0.10
CA HIS A 152 -8.29 2.81 0.88
C HIS A 152 -9.46 3.79 1.04
N ALA A 153 -10.01 4.28 -0.07
CA ALA A 153 -11.12 5.23 -0.07
C ALA A 153 -12.41 4.69 0.57
N LEU A 154 -12.68 3.39 0.42
CA LEU A 154 -13.89 2.75 0.95
C LEU A 154 -13.81 2.38 2.42
N ARG A 155 -12.64 2.48 3.06
CA ARG A 155 -12.50 2.21 4.50
C ARG A 155 -13.32 3.20 5.33
N PRO A 156 -13.87 2.74 6.48
CA PRO A 156 -14.51 3.65 7.44
C PRO A 156 -13.49 4.70 7.93
N ALA A 157 -13.92 5.94 8.09
CA ALA A 157 -13.07 7.07 8.49
C ALA A 157 -12.26 6.85 9.79
N GLY A 158 -12.74 5.99 10.70
CA GLY A 158 -12.02 5.61 11.93
C GLY A 158 -10.85 4.63 11.71
N ALA A 159 -10.75 3.99 10.53
CA ALA A 159 -9.67 3.06 10.22
C ALA A 159 -8.45 3.75 9.56
N LEU A 160 -8.58 5.02 9.19
CA LEU A 160 -7.53 5.82 8.52
C LEU A 160 -6.50 6.41 9.48
N GLN A 161 -6.86 6.56 10.74
CA GLN A 161 -5.89 6.89 11.76
C GLN A 161 -5.19 5.58 12.14
N GLY A 162 -3.87 5.53 11.99
CA GLY A 162 -2.99 4.54 12.63
C GLY A 162 -3.08 4.64 14.15
N GLY A 163 -4.30 4.83 14.64
CA GLY A 163 -4.71 4.68 16.01
C GLY A 163 -4.37 3.26 16.41
N LYS A 164 -3.58 3.12 17.47
CA LYS A 164 -3.42 1.92 18.26
C LYS A 164 -4.68 1.06 18.08
N ARG A 165 -4.62 0.04 17.21
CA ARG A 165 -5.41 -1.14 17.49
C ARG A 165 -5.06 -1.40 18.96
N GLU A 166 -6.00 -1.23 19.87
CA GLU A 166 -6.00 -2.06 21.04
C GLU A 166 -5.94 -3.47 20.49
N GLN A 167 -4.70 -3.95 20.36
CA GLN A 167 -4.47 -5.35 20.14
C GLN A 167 -5.13 -5.95 21.35
N HIS A 168 -6.23 -6.66 21.16
CA HIS A 168 -6.70 -7.61 22.13
C HIS A 168 -5.55 -8.61 22.27
N LEU A 169 -4.56 -8.21 23.07
CA LEU A 169 -3.45 -9.04 23.43
C LEU A 169 -4.06 -10.25 24.12
N THR A 170 -3.70 -11.42 23.65
CA THR A 170 -4.01 -12.64 24.40
C THR A 170 -3.40 -12.51 25.81
N ASP A 171 -3.92 -13.22 26.77
CA ASP A 171 -3.42 -13.15 28.14
C ASP A 171 -1.91 -13.46 28.22
N ALA A 172 -1.41 -14.37 27.38
CA ALA A 172 0.02 -14.65 27.25
C ALA A 172 0.81 -13.45 26.73
N GLN A 173 0.30 -12.71 25.74
CA GLN A 173 0.93 -11.51 25.20
C GLN A 173 0.95 -10.36 26.23
N ARG A 174 -0.12 -10.21 27.03
CA ARG A 174 -0.18 -9.25 28.13
C ARG A 174 0.86 -9.57 29.22
N GLN A 175 0.94 -10.85 29.63
CA GLN A 175 1.93 -11.29 30.62
C GLN A 175 3.36 -11.08 30.12
N TRP A 176 3.64 -11.38 28.85
CA TRP A 176 4.96 -11.14 28.25
C TRP A 176 5.32 -9.65 28.21
N ALA A 177 4.39 -8.78 27.83
CA ALA A 177 4.59 -7.33 27.80
C ALA A 177 4.89 -6.78 29.19
N LEU A 178 4.16 -7.23 30.23
CA LEU A 178 4.40 -6.87 31.63
C LEU A 178 5.75 -7.37 32.14
N ALA A 179 6.14 -8.60 31.83
CA ALA A 179 7.44 -9.16 32.20
C ALA A 179 8.59 -8.39 31.51
N SER A 180 8.46 -8.03 30.26
CA SER A 180 9.43 -7.23 29.50
C SER A 180 9.62 -5.84 30.09
N GLN A 181 8.53 -5.16 30.49
CA GLN A 181 8.59 -3.85 31.15
C GLN A 181 9.29 -3.95 32.53
N LYS A 182 8.99 -5.02 33.29
CA LYS A 182 9.60 -5.25 34.59
C LYS A 182 11.12 -5.51 34.47
N ALA A 183 11.54 -6.30 33.49
CA ALA A 183 12.95 -6.54 33.18
C ALA A 183 13.69 -5.27 32.71
N ALA A 184 13.04 -4.41 31.91
CA ALA A 184 13.63 -3.15 31.51
C ALA A 184 13.85 -2.18 32.66
N ARG A 185 12.89 -2.09 33.60
CA ARG A 185 13.03 -1.27 34.82
C ARG A 185 14.19 -1.78 35.73
N GLN A 186 14.35 -3.09 35.87
CA GLN A 186 15.44 -3.67 36.66
C GLN A 186 16.84 -3.43 36.05
N ARG A 187 16.94 -3.38 34.72
CA ARG A 187 18.19 -3.02 33.99
C ARG A 187 18.54 -1.55 34.13
N GLY A 188 17.54 -0.66 34.19
CA GLY A 188 17.73 0.79 34.39
C GLY A 188 18.30 1.11 35.79
N VAL A 189 17.84 0.40 36.80
CA VAL A 189 18.32 0.59 38.21
C VAL A 189 19.78 0.10 38.42
N ARG A 190 20.25 -0.89 37.65
CA ARG A 190 21.65 -1.40 37.75
C ARG A 190 22.70 -0.55 37.00
N ARG A 191 22.29 0.45 36.21
CA ARG A 191 23.23 1.37 35.52
C ARG A 191 23.39 2.73 36.19
N GLY A 192 22.78 2.92 37.37
CA GLY A 192 22.82 4.16 38.14
C GLY A 192 23.52 3.99 39.49
N MET A 193 24.33 2.93 39.68
CA MET A 193 25.27 2.76 40.84
C MET A 193 26.68 2.69 40.32
#